data_d3c02540be86f87fd2263937c0de7caf
#
_entry.id   d3c02540be86f87fd2263937c0de7caf
#
_cell.length_a   1.000
_cell.length_b   1.000
_cell.length_c   1.000
_cell.angle_alpha   90.00
_cell.angle_beta   90.00
_cell.angle_gamma   90.00
#
_symmetry.space_group_name_H-M   'P 1'
#
loop_
_entity.id
_entity.type
_entity.pdbx_description
1 polymer ?
#
loop_
_entity_poly.entity_id
_entity_poly.type
_entity_poly.pdbx_seq_one_letter_code
_entity_poly.pdbx_strand_id
1 'polypeptide(L)'
;MPFKHALCNEIYKDWDFREACKSIRSFGYTGIEIAHFTLADEPQSISQEKRREYRQIMQDEDLTFVGLHWVMVAPPGLHVTTPDTALREKSWDHIRHLIDLCADLGPDGVMVFGSPLQRRSTGGSTREEATKRFVDGLAAVAPQAESRGVTILPEALSPQQSDVLQSLDEAAEIVRQIGSPAVQTMFDSHNAVDEVEPHDKLIERHFDLI
;
A
#
# COMPACT_ATOMS: atom_id res chain seq x y z
N MET A 1 -9.09 -5.90 -23.37
CA MET A 1 -9.44 -6.79 -22.25
C MET A 1 -10.46 -6.07 -21.38
N PRO A 2 -11.43 -6.75 -20.75
CA PRO A 2 -12.31 -6.11 -19.78
C PRO A 2 -11.48 -5.67 -18.56
N PHE A 3 -11.87 -4.56 -17.94
CA PHE A 3 -11.27 -4.14 -16.67
C PHE A 3 -11.53 -5.19 -15.59
N LYS A 4 -10.53 -5.42 -14.74
CA LYS A 4 -10.69 -6.20 -13.51
C LYS A 4 -11.08 -5.25 -12.40
N HIS A 5 -12.10 -5.61 -11.63
CA HIS A 5 -12.60 -4.77 -10.53
C HIS A 5 -12.33 -5.47 -9.19
N ALA A 6 -11.73 -4.76 -8.27
CA ALA A 6 -11.53 -5.17 -6.88
C ALA A 6 -12.22 -4.17 -5.95
N LEU A 7 -12.53 -4.62 -4.74
CA LEU A 7 -13.06 -3.79 -3.67
C LEU A 7 -12.21 -3.96 -2.42
N CYS A 8 -11.90 -2.84 -1.74
CA CYS A 8 -11.23 -2.89 -0.45
C CYS A 8 -12.22 -3.31 0.65
N ASN A 9 -11.81 -4.24 1.49
CA ASN A 9 -12.64 -4.79 2.55
C ASN A 9 -12.82 -3.87 3.76
N GLU A 10 -12.24 -2.69 3.78
CA GLU A 10 -12.35 -1.76 4.94
C GLU A 10 -13.79 -1.39 5.30
N ILE A 11 -14.69 -1.35 4.31
CA ILE A 11 -16.12 -1.09 4.53
C ILE A 11 -16.82 -2.22 5.28
N TYR A 12 -16.20 -3.38 5.38
CA TYR A 12 -16.66 -4.58 6.06
C TYR A 12 -15.89 -4.89 7.35
N LYS A 13 -15.22 -3.92 7.96
CA LYS A 13 -14.27 -4.15 9.06
C LYS A 13 -14.84 -4.94 10.25
N ASP A 14 -16.16 -4.86 10.49
CA ASP A 14 -16.84 -5.52 11.61
C ASP A 14 -17.54 -6.81 11.19
N TRP A 15 -17.34 -7.27 9.94
CA TRP A 15 -17.95 -8.48 9.42
C TRP A 15 -17.02 -9.70 9.59
N ASP A 16 -17.63 -10.88 9.62
CA ASP A 16 -16.89 -12.12 9.36
C ASP A 16 -16.23 -12.04 7.97
N PHE A 17 -14.97 -12.47 7.86
CA PHE A 17 -14.20 -12.29 6.62
C PHE A 17 -14.81 -13.06 5.44
N ARG A 18 -15.35 -14.28 5.67
CA ARG A 18 -16.03 -15.05 4.62
C ARG A 18 -17.30 -14.36 4.15
N GLU A 19 -18.09 -13.82 5.07
CA GLU A 19 -19.31 -13.10 4.71
C GLU A 19 -19.00 -11.80 3.94
N ALA A 20 -17.92 -11.12 4.29
CA ALA A 20 -17.42 -9.97 3.50
C ALA A 20 -17.04 -10.39 2.08
N CYS A 21 -16.29 -11.47 1.91
CA CYS A 21 -15.92 -12.01 0.59
C CYS A 21 -17.14 -12.38 -0.25
N LYS A 22 -18.13 -13.07 0.33
CA LYS A 22 -19.40 -13.40 -0.34
C LYS A 22 -20.13 -12.14 -0.81
N SER A 23 -20.22 -11.13 0.05
CA SER A 23 -20.85 -9.86 -0.30
C SER A 23 -20.14 -9.18 -1.46
N ILE A 24 -18.81 -9.04 -1.40
CA ILE A 24 -17.97 -8.48 -2.48
C ILE A 24 -18.25 -9.21 -3.79
N ARG A 25 -18.21 -10.54 -3.77
CA ARG A 25 -18.45 -11.37 -4.95
C ARG A 25 -19.86 -11.21 -5.51
N SER A 26 -20.87 -11.07 -4.65
CA SER A 26 -22.28 -10.89 -5.03
C SER A 26 -22.54 -9.61 -5.83
N PHE A 27 -21.72 -8.57 -5.64
CA PHE A 27 -21.74 -7.32 -6.41
C PHE A 27 -20.97 -7.40 -7.73
N GLY A 28 -20.41 -8.57 -8.08
CA GLY A 28 -19.71 -8.79 -9.34
C GLY A 28 -18.23 -8.45 -9.33
N TYR A 29 -17.65 -8.09 -8.20
CA TYR A 29 -16.20 -7.92 -8.08
C TYR A 29 -15.50 -9.28 -8.22
N THR A 30 -14.32 -9.27 -8.83
CA THR A 30 -13.48 -10.46 -9.04
C THR A 30 -12.19 -10.41 -8.25
N GLY A 31 -11.92 -9.30 -7.58
CA GLY A 31 -10.77 -9.09 -6.73
C GLY A 31 -11.13 -8.48 -5.39
N ILE A 32 -10.27 -8.69 -4.41
CA ILE A 32 -10.35 -8.09 -3.09
C ILE A 32 -9.01 -7.46 -2.73
N GLU A 33 -9.05 -6.24 -2.24
CA GLU A 33 -7.96 -5.55 -1.58
C GLU A 33 -8.22 -5.58 -0.07
N ILE A 34 -7.18 -5.74 0.73
CA ILE A 34 -7.33 -5.93 2.17
C ILE A 34 -6.71 -4.77 2.94
N ALA A 35 -7.52 -4.09 3.72
CA ALA A 35 -7.07 -3.23 4.81
C ALA A 35 -6.66 -4.14 5.98
N HIS A 36 -5.36 -4.29 6.24
CA HIS A 36 -4.83 -5.30 7.15
C HIS A 36 -5.43 -5.24 8.57
N PHE A 37 -5.79 -4.04 9.03
CA PHE A 37 -6.40 -3.83 10.37
C PHE A 37 -7.80 -4.43 10.51
N THR A 38 -8.45 -4.82 9.41
CA THR A 38 -9.70 -5.60 9.47
C THR A 38 -9.44 -7.06 9.86
N LEU A 39 -8.19 -7.53 9.72
CA LEU A 39 -7.76 -8.86 10.11
C LEU A 39 -7.12 -8.86 11.50
N ALA A 40 -6.24 -7.92 11.77
CA ALA A 40 -5.62 -7.63 13.06
C ALA A 40 -4.85 -6.30 13.01
N ASP A 41 -4.75 -5.61 14.15
CA ASP A 41 -3.97 -4.37 14.26
C ASP A 41 -2.48 -4.63 13.99
N GLU A 42 -1.95 -5.73 14.51
CA GLU A 42 -0.56 -6.13 14.37
C GLU A 42 -0.44 -7.30 13.38
N PRO A 43 0.11 -7.12 12.16
CA PRO A 43 0.18 -8.17 11.14
C PRO A 43 0.96 -9.42 11.58
N GLN A 44 1.98 -9.24 12.45
CA GLN A 44 2.74 -10.35 13.01
C GLN A 44 1.93 -11.23 13.97
N SER A 45 0.82 -10.75 14.51
CA SER A 45 -0.09 -11.56 15.36
C SER A 45 -0.90 -12.57 14.56
N ILE A 46 -1.00 -12.40 13.23
CA ILE A 46 -1.72 -13.30 12.35
C ILE A 46 -0.85 -14.54 12.07
N SER A 47 -1.24 -15.67 12.65
CA SER A 47 -0.50 -16.92 12.48
C SER A 47 -0.47 -17.37 11.01
N GLN A 48 0.54 -18.17 10.64
CA GLN A 48 0.64 -18.77 9.30
C GLN A 48 -0.58 -19.62 8.93
N GLU A 49 -1.20 -20.27 9.90
CA GLU A 49 -2.44 -21.02 9.71
C GLU A 49 -3.60 -20.09 9.34
N LYS A 50 -3.72 -18.95 10.05
CA LYS A 50 -4.77 -17.97 9.79
C LYS A 50 -4.60 -17.27 8.44
N ARG A 51 -3.34 -17.00 8.03
CA ARG A 51 -3.04 -16.46 6.69
C ARG A 51 -3.49 -17.42 5.58
N ARG A 52 -3.21 -18.73 5.77
CA ARG A 52 -3.69 -19.77 4.82
C ARG A 52 -5.21 -19.88 4.81
N GLU A 53 -5.88 -19.76 5.97
CA GLU A 53 -7.35 -19.74 6.04
C GLU A 53 -7.93 -18.56 5.26
N TYR A 54 -7.43 -17.34 5.44
CA TYR A 54 -7.88 -16.18 4.68
C TYR A 54 -7.71 -16.35 3.17
N ARG A 55 -6.53 -16.85 2.78
CA ARG A 55 -6.27 -17.17 1.36
C ARG A 55 -7.25 -18.19 0.81
N GLN A 56 -7.56 -19.25 1.55
CA GLN A 56 -8.52 -20.27 1.14
C GLN A 56 -9.93 -19.69 1.04
N ILE A 57 -10.34 -18.83 1.98
CA ILE A 57 -11.65 -18.18 1.93
C ILE A 57 -11.80 -17.34 0.64
N MET A 58 -10.80 -16.54 0.29
CA MET A 58 -10.84 -15.76 -0.96
C MET A 58 -10.97 -16.66 -2.19
N GLN A 59 -10.23 -17.78 -2.23
CA GLN A 59 -10.31 -18.75 -3.32
C GLN A 59 -11.68 -19.44 -3.39
N ASP A 60 -12.25 -19.85 -2.26
CA ASP A 60 -13.57 -20.49 -2.18
C ASP A 60 -14.67 -19.57 -2.70
N GLU A 61 -14.55 -18.26 -2.47
CA GLU A 61 -15.52 -17.25 -2.92
C GLU A 61 -15.16 -16.66 -4.32
N ASP A 62 -14.25 -17.28 -5.04
CA ASP A 62 -13.83 -16.89 -6.40
C ASP A 62 -13.35 -15.43 -6.49
N LEU A 63 -12.56 -14.99 -5.47
CA LEU A 63 -11.93 -13.69 -5.40
C LEU A 63 -10.41 -13.81 -5.54
N THR A 64 -9.83 -13.00 -6.41
CA THR A 64 -8.37 -12.83 -6.50
C THR A 64 -7.91 -11.83 -5.43
N PHE A 65 -6.93 -12.20 -4.62
CA PHE A 65 -6.24 -11.23 -3.76
C PHE A 65 -5.47 -10.24 -4.63
N VAL A 66 -5.68 -8.94 -4.41
CA VAL A 66 -5.00 -7.87 -5.16
C VAL A 66 -3.82 -7.32 -4.35
N GLY A 67 -4.03 -7.07 -3.06
CA GLY A 67 -2.99 -6.47 -2.24
C GLY A 67 -3.48 -5.93 -0.92
N LEU A 68 -2.59 -5.18 -0.25
CA LEU A 68 -2.89 -4.49 1.01
C LEU A 68 -3.08 -3.00 0.79
N HIS A 69 -4.06 -2.43 1.47
CA HIS A 69 -4.36 -1.01 1.52
C HIS A 69 -4.22 -0.45 2.94
N TRP A 70 -4.03 0.88 3.08
CA TRP A 70 -3.93 1.54 4.38
C TRP A 70 -2.81 0.98 5.27
N VAL A 71 -1.66 0.72 4.69
CA VAL A 71 -0.55 -0.04 5.31
C VAL A 71 0.00 0.52 6.64
N MET A 72 -0.25 1.80 6.97
CA MET A 72 0.28 2.44 8.18
C MET A 72 -0.80 2.95 9.16
N VAL A 73 -2.07 2.66 8.91
CA VAL A 73 -3.17 3.16 9.77
C VAL A 73 -3.19 2.46 11.12
N ALA A 74 -2.81 1.19 11.17
CA ALA A 74 -2.69 0.41 12.40
C ALA A 74 -1.36 -0.35 12.42
N PRO A 75 -0.75 -0.54 13.60
CA PRO A 75 -1.13 0.05 14.88
C PRO A 75 -0.89 1.57 14.92
N PRO A 76 -1.57 2.31 15.81
CA PRO A 76 -1.37 3.76 15.91
C PRO A 76 0.04 4.12 16.36
N GLY A 77 0.48 5.32 16.02
CA GLY A 77 1.76 5.89 16.48
C GLY A 77 2.96 5.54 15.59
N LEU A 78 2.76 4.86 14.46
CA LEU A 78 3.82 4.64 13.46
C LEU A 78 4.07 5.93 12.65
N HIS A 79 5.33 6.11 12.17
CA HIS A 79 5.68 7.25 11.31
C HIS A 79 7.01 7.00 10.58
N VAL A 80 6.97 6.82 9.27
CA VAL A 80 8.14 6.39 8.47
C VAL A 80 9.13 7.50 8.12
N THR A 81 8.74 8.77 8.25
CA THR A 81 9.59 9.93 7.92
C THR A 81 10.03 10.73 9.14
N THR A 82 9.65 10.31 10.35
CA THR A 82 10.02 11.00 11.60
C THR A 82 11.54 11.11 11.78
N PRO A 83 12.07 12.21 12.38
CA PRO A 83 13.47 12.30 12.77
C PRO A 83 13.84 11.33 13.90
N ASP A 84 12.87 10.88 14.71
CA ASP A 84 13.08 9.84 15.73
C ASP A 84 13.46 8.52 15.06
N THR A 85 14.72 8.14 15.20
CA THR A 85 15.27 6.94 14.54
C THR A 85 14.62 5.66 15.05
N ALA A 86 14.38 5.53 16.35
CA ALA A 86 13.79 4.31 16.91
C ALA A 86 12.34 4.12 16.44
N LEU A 87 11.54 5.19 16.42
CA LEU A 87 10.18 5.13 15.90
C LEU A 87 10.17 4.86 14.39
N ARG A 88 11.08 5.46 13.65
CA ARG A 88 11.20 5.25 12.20
C ARG A 88 11.58 3.79 11.87
N GLU A 89 12.54 3.22 12.57
CA GLU A 89 12.92 1.80 12.41
C GLU A 89 11.74 0.87 12.73
N LYS A 90 11.07 1.08 13.87
CA LYS A 90 9.84 0.34 14.22
C LYS A 90 8.79 0.43 13.11
N SER A 91 8.63 1.60 12.50
CA SER A 91 7.65 1.81 11.45
C SER A 91 8.00 1.06 10.16
N TRP A 92 9.28 1.03 9.79
CA TRP A 92 9.73 0.24 8.64
C TRP A 92 9.74 -1.27 8.93
N ASP A 93 9.93 -1.70 10.17
CA ASP A 93 9.77 -3.11 10.56
C ASP A 93 8.31 -3.57 10.42
N HIS A 94 7.35 -2.70 10.73
CA HIS A 94 5.95 -2.97 10.45
C HIS A 94 5.71 -3.20 8.94
N ILE A 95 6.29 -2.38 8.06
CA ILE A 95 6.21 -2.59 6.60
C ILE A 95 6.81 -3.95 6.21
N ARG A 96 7.93 -4.40 6.80
CA ARG A 96 8.49 -5.73 6.56
C ARG A 96 7.52 -6.86 6.91
N HIS A 97 6.82 -6.74 8.05
CA HIS A 97 5.78 -7.71 8.43
C HIS A 97 4.58 -7.71 7.47
N LEU A 98 4.22 -6.55 6.94
CA LEU A 98 3.15 -6.46 5.93
C LEU A 98 3.58 -7.04 4.57
N ILE A 99 4.84 -6.92 4.18
CA ILE A 99 5.37 -7.60 2.98
C ILE A 99 5.18 -9.11 3.12
N ASP A 100 5.54 -9.68 4.28
CA ASP A 100 5.36 -11.11 4.53
C ASP A 100 3.87 -11.51 4.57
N LEU A 101 3.01 -10.72 5.19
CA LEU A 101 1.58 -10.95 5.19
C LEU A 101 1.01 -10.91 3.77
N CYS A 102 1.36 -9.90 2.99
CA CYS A 102 0.92 -9.73 1.60
C CYS A 102 1.27 -10.95 0.75
N ALA A 103 2.52 -11.40 0.80
CA ALA A 103 2.99 -12.58 0.09
C ALA A 103 2.27 -13.87 0.50
N ASP A 104 1.93 -14.01 1.79
CA ASP A 104 1.25 -15.21 2.31
C ASP A 104 -0.25 -15.24 1.91
N LEU A 105 -0.88 -14.08 1.72
CA LEU A 105 -2.29 -13.97 1.31
C LEU A 105 -2.50 -14.28 -0.18
N GLY A 106 -1.54 -14.01 -1.04
CA GLY A 106 -1.64 -14.37 -2.47
C GLY A 106 -0.39 -13.99 -3.27
N PRO A 107 -0.24 -14.53 -4.48
CA PRO A 107 0.87 -14.18 -5.36
C PRO A 107 0.67 -12.76 -5.95
N ASP A 108 1.78 -12.13 -6.33
CA ASP A 108 1.83 -10.85 -7.05
C ASP A 108 1.04 -9.73 -6.36
N GLY A 109 0.98 -9.78 -5.01
CA GLY A 109 0.26 -8.80 -4.21
C GLY A 109 0.92 -7.42 -4.25
N VAL A 110 0.11 -6.36 -4.28
CA VAL A 110 0.58 -4.98 -4.18
C VAL A 110 0.34 -4.40 -2.79
N MET A 111 1.11 -3.40 -2.39
CA MET A 111 0.94 -2.67 -1.13
C MET A 111 0.79 -1.18 -1.43
N VAL A 112 -0.43 -0.65 -1.32
CA VAL A 112 -0.71 0.77 -1.53
C VAL A 112 -0.23 1.58 -0.33
N PHE A 113 0.81 2.37 -0.55
CA PHE A 113 1.45 3.18 0.49
C PHE A 113 1.01 4.65 0.38
N GLY A 114 -0.25 4.92 0.70
CA GLY A 114 -0.79 6.27 0.90
C GLY A 114 -0.46 6.79 2.30
N SER A 115 -1.27 6.49 3.27
CA SER A 115 -1.06 6.75 4.72
C SER A 115 -0.53 8.15 5.06
N PRO A 116 -1.31 9.21 4.81
CA PRO A 116 -0.85 10.60 4.82
C PRO A 116 -0.22 11.04 6.14
N LEU A 117 -0.82 10.67 7.27
CA LEU A 117 -0.38 11.11 8.60
C LEU A 117 0.95 10.48 9.01
N GLN A 118 1.29 9.31 8.47
CA GLN A 118 2.45 8.53 8.87
C GLN A 118 3.69 8.78 8.00
N ARG A 119 3.56 9.62 6.94
CA ARG A 119 4.68 9.92 6.03
C ARG A 119 4.94 11.40 5.77
N ARG A 120 4.12 12.32 6.31
CA ARG A 120 4.37 13.77 6.18
C ARG A 120 5.58 14.23 6.99
N SER A 121 6.06 15.46 6.73
CA SER A 121 7.10 16.05 7.56
C SER A 121 6.62 16.25 9.01
N THR A 122 7.48 16.03 9.97
CA THR A 122 7.19 16.14 11.41
C THR A 122 8.44 16.41 12.22
N GLY A 123 8.28 16.81 13.49
CA GLY A 123 9.38 16.99 14.44
C GLY A 123 10.39 18.05 14.01
N GLY A 124 9.97 19.09 13.28
CA GLY A 124 10.83 20.15 12.77
C GLY A 124 11.63 19.79 11.50
N SER A 125 11.37 18.62 10.90
CA SER A 125 12.00 18.24 9.63
C SER A 125 11.44 19.08 8.47
N THR A 126 12.29 19.36 7.49
CA THR A 126 11.83 19.88 6.20
C THR A 126 11.16 18.79 5.36
N ARG A 127 10.42 19.20 4.31
CA ARG A 127 9.86 18.29 3.33
C ARG A 127 10.93 17.41 2.68
N GLU A 128 12.05 18.02 2.29
CA GLU A 128 13.17 17.34 1.64
C GLU A 128 13.77 16.25 2.54
N GLU A 129 13.95 16.55 3.83
CA GLU A 129 14.44 15.58 4.80
C GLU A 129 13.46 14.42 5.02
N ALA A 130 12.16 14.72 5.08
CA ALA A 130 11.11 13.72 5.21
C ALA A 130 11.03 12.84 3.95
N THR A 131 11.06 13.45 2.76
CA THR A 131 11.09 12.74 1.47
C THR A 131 12.31 11.83 1.37
N LYS A 132 13.49 12.34 1.74
CA LYS A 132 14.70 11.51 1.75
C LYS A 132 14.56 10.28 2.66
N ARG A 133 14.03 10.45 3.88
CA ARG A 133 13.79 9.30 4.81
C ARG A 133 12.79 8.30 4.23
N PHE A 134 11.77 8.78 3.52
CA PHE A 134 10.80 7.91 2.84
C PHE A 134 11.48 7.09 1.73
N VAL A 135 12.25 7.72 0.88
CA VAL A 135 13.02 7.07 -0.21
C VAL A 135 14.02 6.06 0.36
N ASP A 136 14.81 6.46 1.36
CA ASP A 136 15.79 5.58 2.01
C ASP A 136 15.10 4.32 2.61
N GLY A 137 13.93 4.50 3.22
CA GLY A 137 13.17 3.42 3.81
C GLY A 137 12.57 2.47 2.76
N LEU A 138 12.00 3.01 1.68
CA LEU A 138 11.52 2.20 0.54
C LEU A 138 12.67 1.37 -0.07
N ALA A 139 13.81 2.01 -0.31
CA ALA A 139 15.00 1.33 -0.84
C ALA A 139 15.49 0.20 0.11
N ALA A 140 15.38 0.39 1.44
CA ALA A 140 15.80 -0.60 2.42
C ALA A 140 14.86 -1.82 2.52
N VAL A 141 13.59 -1.70 2.16
CA VAL A 141 12.63 -2.81 2.19
C VAL A 141 12.41 -3.46 0.82
N ALA A 142 12.80 -2.79 -0.26
CA ALA A 142 12.63 -3.26 -1.64
C ALA A 142 13.22 -4.67 -1.89
N PRO A 143 14.43 -5.04 -1.40
CA PRO A 143 14.97 -6.39 -1.60
C PRO A 143 14.10 -7.49 -0.96
N GLN A 144 13.48 -7.22 0.20
CA GLN A 144 12.55 -8.17 0.81
C GLN A 144 11.28 -8.30 -0.03
N ALA A 145 10.70 -7.16 -0.46
CA ALA A 145 9.51 -7.16 -1.30
C ALA A 145 9.76 -7.94 -2.60
N GLU A 146 10.89 -7.71 -3.27
CA GLU A 146 11.30 -8.44 -4.47
C GLU A 146 11.41 -9.95 -4.23
N SER A 147 12.11 -10.36 -3.16
CA SER A 147 12.27 -11.77 -2.81
C SER A 147 10.95 -12.48 -2.46
N ARG A 148 9.95 -11.71 -2.02
CA ARG A 148 8.62 -12.19 -1.66
C ARG A 148 7.58 -12.07 -2.79
N GLY A 149 7.95 -11.50 -3.94
CA GLY A 149 7.03 -11.26 -5.06
C GLY A 149 5.93 -10.24 -4.74
N VAL A 150 6.26 -9.22 -3.93
CA VAL A 150 5.36 -8.13 -3.54
C VAL A 150 5.83 -6.83 -4.17
N THR A 151 4.90 -6.01 -4.66
CA THR A 151 5.20 -4.69 -5.19
C THR A 151 4.66 -3.61 -4.24
N ILE A 152 5.52 -2.68 -3.82
CA ILE A 152 5.14 -1.53 -3.01
C ILE A 152 4.82 -0.37 -3.94
N LEU A 153 3.66 0.26 -3.74
CA LEU A 153 3.16 1.36 -4.54
C LEU A 153 3.09 2.65 -3.70
N PRO A 154 4.17 3.46 -3.64
CA PRO A 154 4.08 4.81 -3.09
C PRO A 154 3.04 5.61 -3.89
N GLU A 155 2.01 6.06 -3.19
CA GLU A 155 0.87 6.75 -3.76
C GLU A 155 1.06 8.27 -3.63
N ALA A 156 0.86 9.01 -4.71
CA ALA A 156 0.78 10.47 -4.66
C ALA A 156 -0.50 10.90 -3.93
N LEU A 157 -0.38 11.87 -3.02
CA LEU A 157 -1.50 12.40 -2.25
C LEU A 157 -1.63 13.91 -2.45
N SER A 158 -2.84 14.42 -2.36
CA SER A 158 -3.08 15.86 -2.47
C SER A 158 -2.30 16.65 -1.40
N PRO A 159 -1.91 17.91 -1.65
CA PRO A 159 -1.18 18.76 -0.70
C PRO A 159 -1.89 18.95 0.65
N GLN A 160 -3.21 18.81 0.67
CA GLN A 160 -4.01 18.89 1.88
C GLN A 160 -3.82 17.68 2.79
N GLN A 161 -3.42 16.55 2.24
CA GLN A 161 -3.23 15.30 2.97
C GLN A 161 -1.79 15.11 3.44
N SER A 162 -0.81 15.36 2.57
CA SER A 162 0.62 15.17 2.88
C SER A 162 1.47 16.15 2.10
N ASP A 163 2.59 16.57 2.67
CA ASP A 163 3.64 17.34 2.01
C ASP A 163 4.73 16.47 1.37
N VAL A 164 4.69 15.17 1.63
CA VAL A 164 5.61 14.19 1.03
C VAL A 164 4.89 13.44 -0.08
N LEU A 165 5.42 13.51 -1.31
CA LEU A 165 4.92 12.82 -2.50
C LEU A 165 3.50 13.30 -2.88
N GLN A 166 3.43 14.38 -3.66
CA GLN A 166 2.19 15.10 -3.96
C GLN A 166 1.74 14.97 -5.42
N SER A 167 2.57 14.41 -6.31
CA SER A 167 2.22 14.24 -7.72
C SER A 167 2.70 12.89 -8.26
N LEU A 168 2.11 12.44 -9.38
CA LEU A 168 2.56 11.23 -10.05
C LEU A 168 3.97 11.40 -10.62
N ASP A 169 4.36 12.61 -11.03
CA ASP A 169 5.73 12.90 -11.46
C ASP A 169 6.74 12.68 -10.33
N GLU A 170 6.45 13.14 -9.11
CA GLU A 170 7.27 12.89 -7.93
C GLU A 170 7.35 11.38 -7.60
N ALA A 171 6.23 10.67 -7.71
CA ALA A 171 6.21 9.22 -7.51
C ALA A 171 7.08 8.49 -8.51
N ALA A 172 6.98 8.84 -9.80
CA ALA A 172 7.79 8.27 -10.87
C ALA A 172 9.29 8.55 -10.67
N GLU A 173 9.65 9.75 -10.19
CA GLU A 173 11.03 10.09 -9.86
C GLU A 173 11.59 9.23 -8.73
N ILE A 174 10.82 9.04 -7.65
CA ILE A 174 11.19 8.16 -6.52
C ILE A 174 11.38 6.72 -7.00
N VAL A 175 10.44 6.19 -7.79
CA VAL A 175 10.54 4.82 -8.34
C VAL A 175 11.80 4.65 -9.17
N ARG A 176 12.10 5.60 -10.07
CA ARG A 176 13.33 5.57 -10.90
C ARG A 176 14.59 5.67 -10.06
N GLN A 177 14.58 6.50 -9.02
CA GLN A 177 15.71 6.65 -8.09
C GLN A 177 16.01 5.35 -7.34
N ILE A 178 14.98 4.63 -6.90
CA ILE A 178 15.13 3.35 -6.19
C ILE A 178 15.56 2.25 -7.15
N GLY A 179 14.99 2.21 -8.36
CA GLY A 179 15.39 1.30 -9.44
C GLY A 179 15.12 -0.19 -9.13
N SER A 180 14.22 -0.53 -8.21
CA SER A 180 13.83 -1.91 -7.90
C SER A 180 12.51 -2.26 -8.59
N PRO A 181 12.37 -3.45 -9.19
CA PRO A 181 11.11 -3.90 -9.77
C PRO A 181 10.00 -4.11 -8.72
N ALA A 182 10.36 -4.21 -7.44
CA ALA A 182 9.42 -4.31 -6.32
C ALA A 182 8.90 -2.95 -5.81
N VAL A 183 9.31 -1.84 -6.42
CA VAL A 183 8.80 -0.50 -6.12
C VAL A 183 8.32 0.11 -7.43
N GLN A 184 7.01 0.27 -7.55
CA GLN A 184 6.33 0.94 -8.65
C GLN A 184 5.43 2.04 -8.08
N THR A 185 4.55 2.61 -8.86
CA THR A 185 3.56 3.55 -8.34
C THR A 185 2.16 3.20 -8.82
N MET A 186 1.20 4.03 -8.51
CA MET A 186 -0.19 3.90 -8.94
C MET A 186 -0.76 5.28 -9.24
N PHE A 187 -1.84 5.33 -9.96
CA PHE A 187 -2.62 6.53 -10.17
C PHE A 187 -3.94 6.45 -9.39
N ASP A 188 -4.14 7.40 -8.46
CA ASP A 188 -5.40 7.57 -7.76
C ASP A 188 -6.10 8.84 -8.26
N SER A 189 -7.22 8.66 -8.94
CA SER A 189 -8.02 9.77 -9.47
C SER A 189 -8.62 10.67 -8.38
N HIS A 190 -8.82 10.15 -7.16
CA HIS A 190 -9.32 10.93 -6.02
C HIS A 190 -8.24 11.89 -5.50
N ASN A 191 -6.99 11.46 -5.47
CA ASN A 191 -5.87 12.26 -4.96
C ASN A 191 -5.24 13.17 -6.04
N ALA A 192 -5.56 12.95 -7.32
CA ALA A 192 -4.99 13.68 -8.45
C ALA A 192 -5.69 15.02 -8.75
N VAL A 193 -6.42 15.59 -7.77
CA VAL A 193 -7.21 16.83 -7.96
C VAL A 193 -6.38 18.08 -8.24
N ASP A 194 -5.11 18.08 -7.81
CA ASP A 194 -4.18 19.18 -7.99
C ASP A 194 -3.21 18.96 -9.18
N GLU A 195 -3.36 17.84 -9.91
CA GLU A 195 -2.60 17.59 -11.13
C GLU A 195 -3.03 18.56 -12.25
N VAL A 196 -2.06 19.22 -12.87
CA VAL A 196 -2.31 20.27 -13.88
C VAL A 196 -2.52 19.67 -15.27
N GLU A 197 -1.84 18.56 -15.56
CA GLU A 197 -1.94 17.87 -16.83
C GLU A 197 -3.20 16.98 -16.88
N PRO A 198 -3.83 16.80 -18.07
CA PRO A 198 -4.90 15.81 -18.22
C PRO A 198 -4.47 14.41 -17.78
N HIS A 199 -5.32 13.73 -16.99
CA HIS A 199 -4.99 12.45 -16.35
C HIS A 199 -4.59 11.36 -17.36
N ASP A 200 -5.19 11.34 -18.55
CA ASP A 200 -4.82 10.39 -19.62
C ASP A 200 -3.38 10.59 -20.08
N LYS A 201 -2.91 11.84 -20.19
CA LYS A 201 -1.54 12.16 -20.58
C LYS A 201 -0.54 11.84 -19.48
N LEU A 202 -0.89 12.14 -18.25
CA LEU A 202 -0.09 11.83 -17.08
C LEU A 202 0.11 10.31 -16.92
N ILE A 203 -0.96 9.53 -17.06
CA ILE A 203 -0.91 8.07 -17.01
C ILE A 203 -0.10 7.52 -18.19
N GLU A 204 -0.32 8.01 -19.42
CA GLU A 204 0.42 7.59 -20.61
C GLU A 204 1.93 7.76 -20.44
N ARG A 205 2.35 8.90 -19.84
CA ARG A 205 3.77 9.22 -19.63
C ARG A 205 4.46 8.30 -18.64
N HIS A 206 3.74 7.78 -17.64
CA HIS A 206 4.29 6.96 -16.56
C HIS A 206 3.76 5.52 -16.56
N PHE A 207 3.16 5.09 -17.66
CA PHE A 207 2.47 3.80 -17.74
C PHE A 207 3.37 2.59 -17.45
N ASP A 208 4.65 2.71 -17.71
CA ASP A 208 5.67 1.70 -17.42
C ASP A 208 6.00 1.54 -15.93
N LEU A 209 5.54 2.48 -15.09
CA LEU A 209 5.78 2.50 -13.64
C LEU A 209 4.49 2.30 -12.80
N ILE A 210 3.31 2.21 -13.47
CA ILE A 210 1.99 2.07 -12.84
C ILE A 210 1.53 0.61 -12.85
#